data_e2dc94ccf62d8aa62c3b5b30b676edad
#
_entry.id   e2dc94ccf62d8aa62c3b5b30b676edad
#
_cell.length_a   1.000
_cell.length_b   1.000
_cell.length_c   1.000
_cell.angle_alpha   90.00
_cell.angle_beta   90.00
_cell.angle_gamma   90.00
#
_symmetry.space_group_name_H-M   'P 1'
#
loop_
_entity.id
_entity.type
_entity.pdbx_description
1 polymer ?
#
loop_
_entity_poly.entity_id
_entity_poly.type
_entity_poly.pdbx_seq_one_letter_code
_entity_poly.pdbx_strand_id
1 'polypeptide(L)'
;MIKFLDNKLFRYFSVFLFLNSSILPVKSSSALAAWAINTNGVLELRTKSNTNLKAYFQKANQISGDRFWVDFPGELKNPRTIKGNGQIKEIRLGKPGKGKTRLVIEFKEETYLNPLTWQIVGLDQNRWRIKLFNPKYSFKKIGEGLVEKKRGYIKANKDLIHKKKNNYGYLKLPEVKRNKFEVVIDPGHGGPDPGAIGIGGIRETDVVLEISKKVKNLLSEKGVKVRLTRINDVDLDLPPRVSLANNTDADIFVSIHANASRGKRRDINGLETFYYRGWRGRLLAKRIQKQILRVSPGSPDRGVKQGRFYVIKNTRMPAVLVEIGFLTGRLDARRLEKITHRKRLAYAIAKGILEYLDKVG
;
A
#
# COMPACT_ATOMS: atom_id res chain seq x y z
N MET A 1 8.83 -0.62 -12.69
CA MET A 1 9.73 0.38 -13.29
C MET A 1 9.03 0.96 -14.50
N ILE A 2 8.77 2.26 -14.52
CA ILE A 2 8.14 2.98 -15.66
C ILE A 2 9.29 3.57 -16.45
N LYS A 3 9.37 3.25 -17.75
CA LYS A 3 10.36 3.84 -18.67
C LYS A 3 9.71 4.91 -19.52
N PHE A 4 10.35 6.05 -19.61
CA PHE A 4 10.02 7.13 -20.53
C PHE A 4 10.72 6.89 -21.86
N LEU A 5 10.01 7.07 -22.97
CA LEU A 5 10.60 7.11 -24.29
C LEU A 5 10.74 8.57 -24.70
N ASP A 6 11.92 9.11 -24.50
CA ASP A 6 12.32 10.35 -25.13
C ASP A 6 13.01 10.03 -26.46
N ASN A 7 12.79 10.81 -27.49
CA ASN A 7 13.11 10.52 -28.87
C ASN A 7 14.61 10.56 -29.24
N LYS A 8 15.54 10.41 -28.27
CA LYS A 8 16.98 10.26 -28.57
C LYS A 8 17.68 9.44 -27.50
N LEU A 9 18.38 8.41 -27.94
CA LEU A 9 19.36 7.53 -27.27
C LEU A 9 18.85 6.27 -26.56
N PHE A 10 19.03 5.17 -27.27
CA PHE A 10 19.07 3.81 -26.72
C PHE A 10 20.41 3.56 -25.99
N ARG A 11 20.36 3.10 -24.74
CA ARG A 11 21.47 2.34 -24.13
C ARG A 11 20.92 1.08 -23.51
N TYR A 12 21.38 -0.06 -24.03
CA TYR A 12 21.08 -1.40 -23.52
C TYR A 12 22.07 -1.79 -22.41
N PHE A 13 21.56 -2.39 -21.32
CA PHE A 13 22.33 -3.28 -20.49
C PHE A 13 21.59 -4.62 -20.41
N SER A 14 22.15 -5.63 -21.07
CA SER A 14 21.71 -7.01 -21.01
C SER A 14 22.70 -7.81 -20.19
N VAL A 15 22.21 -8.49 -19.14
CA VAL A 15 22.96 -9.58 -18.52
C VAL A 15 22.37 -10.89 -19.03
N PHE A 16 23.19 -11.62 -19.81
CA PHE A 16 22.88 -12.95 -20.34
C PHE A 16 23.35 -14.01 -19.35
N LEU A 17 22.46 -14.92 -19.01
CA LEU A 17 22.80 -16.27 -18.55
C LEU A 17 22.24 -17.27 -19.57
N PHE A 18 23.15 -17.94 -20.26
CA PHE A 18 22.82 -19.04 -21.19
C PHE A 18 22.61 -20.33 -20.40
N LEU A 19 21.45 -20.94 -20.58
CA LEU A 19 21.28 -22.40 -20.45
C LEU A 19 20.56 -22.89 -21.69
N ASN A 20 21.32 -23.60 -22.52
CA ASN A 20 20.83 -24.29 -23.70
C ASN A 20 19.98 -25.51 -23.28
N SER A 21 18.70 -25.46 -23.52
CA SER A 21 17.89 -26.65 -23.77
C SER A 21 16.88 -26.28 -24.87
N SER A 22 16.98 -26.97 -26.01
CA SER A 22 16.10 -26.86 -27.16
C SER A 22 14.70 -27.41 -26.80
N ILE A 23 13.87 -26.54 -26.21
CA ILE A 23 12.44 -26.77 -26.01
C ILE A 23 11.72 -25.99 -27.09
N LEU A 24 11.00 -26.68 -27.98
CA LEU A 24 10.07 -26.09 -28.94
C LEU A 24 9.16 -25.09 -28.21
N PRO A 25 8.94 -23.90 -28.77
CA PRO A 25 8.16 -22.88 -28.06
C PRO A 25 6.69 -23.30 -28.01
N VAL A 26 6.25 -23.82 -26.89
CA VAL A 26 4.83 -23.94 -26.58
C VAL A 26 4.26 -22.52 -26.68
N LYS A 27 3.32 -22.29 -27.61
CA LYS A 27 2.59 -21.02 -27.73
C LYS A 27 1.87 -20.76 -26.40
N SER A 28 2.52 -20.07 -25.49
CA SER A 28 1.90 -19.74 -24.21
C SER A 28 0.79 -18.71 -24.43
N SER A 29 -0.41 -18.99 -23.93
CA SER A 29 -1.48 -17.99 -23.90
C SER A 29 -1.08 -16.76 -23.08
N SER A 30 -1.64 -15.60 -23.44
CA SER A 30 -1.40 -14.33 -22.74
C SER A 30 -1.42 -14.50 -21.23
N ALA A 31 -0.47 -13.86 -20.56
CA ALA A 31 -0.48 -13.79 -19.12
C ALA A 31 -1.53 -12.81 -18.57
N LEU A 32 -2.05 -11.89 -19.39
CA LEU A 32 -3.17 -11.04 -19.01
C LEU A 32 -4.47 -11.86 -19.03
N ALA A 33 -5.08 -12.03 -17.87
CA ALA A 33 -6.35 -12.76 -17.71
C ALA A 33 -7.57 -11.81 -17.66
N ALA A 34 -7.41 -10.64 -17.04
CA ALA A 34 -8.47 -9.66 -16.91
C ALA A 34 -7.93 -8.26 -16.63
N TRP A 35 -8.70 -7.23 -16.94
CA TRP A 35 -8.36 -5.85 -16.65
C TRP A 35 -9.62 -5.01 -16.43
N ALA A 36 -9.52 -3.95 -15.62
CA ALA A 36 -10.57 -2.93 -15.50
C ALA A 36 -9.99 -1.60 -15.04
N ILE A 37 -10.60 -0.50 -15.49
CA ILE A 37 -10.38 0.83 -14.94
C ILE A 37 -11.63 1.19 -14.13
N ASN A 38 -11.45 1.55 -12.87
CA ASN A 38 -12.54 1.95 -12.00
C ASN A 38 -12.83 3.46 -12.08
N THR A 39 -13.87 3.91 -11.41
CA THR A 39 -14.29 5.33 -11.39
C THR A 39 -13.26 6.28 -10.80
N ASN A 40 -12.31 5.77 -10.01
CA ASN A 40 -11.19 6.53 -9.44
C ASN A 40 -9.95 6.53 -10.34
N GLY A 41 -10.07 6.09 -11.60
CA GLY A 41 -8.97 6.02 -12.56
C GLY A 41 -7.88 5.02 -12.19
N VAL A 42 -8.20 3.99 -11.45
CA VAL A 42 -7.26 2.92 -11.11
C VAL A 42 -7.42 1.76 -12.07
N LEU A 43 -6.35 1.44 -12.79
CA LEU A 43 -6.27 0.25 -13.61
C LEU A 43 -5.97 -0.96 -12.71
N GLU A 44 -6.86 -1.92 -12.69
CA GLU A 44 -6.70 -3.21 -12.03
C GLU A 44 -6.43 -4.28 -13.10
N LEU A 45 -5.39 -5.09 -12.86
CA LEU A 45 -4.99 -6.17 -13.74
C LEU A 45 -5.02 -7.50 -13.00
N ARG A 46 -5.49 -8.54 -13.67
CA ARG A 46 -5.24 -9.93 -13.27
C ARG A 46 -4.33 -10.59 -14.29
N THR A 47 -3.33 -11.29 -13.79
CA THR A 47 -2.34 -11.99 -14.60
C THR A 47 -2.21 -13.45 -14.15
N LYS A 48 -1.47 -14.24 -14.90
CA LYS A 48 -0.93 -15.50 -14.37
C LYS A 48 -0.01 -15.19 -13.19
N SER A 49 0.15 -16.14 -12.28
CA SER A 49 1.05 -16.01 -11.12
C SER A 49 2.49 -15.70 -11.56
N ASN A 50 3.18 -14.88 -10.77
CA ASN A 50 4.58 -14.50 -10.99
C ASN A 50 4.87 -13.81 -12.33
N THR A 51 3.89 -13.09 -12.90
CA THR A 51 4.07 -12.34 -14.14
C THR A 51 4.83 -11.05 -13.86
N ASN A 52 5.95 -10.84 -14.54
CA ASN A 52 6.65 -9.56 -14.55
C ASN A 52 5.99 -8.60 -15.52
N LEU A 53 5.59 -7.41 -15.04
CA LEU A 53 4.99 -6.37 -15.85
C LEU A 53 6.01 -5.31 -16.25
N LYS A 54 5.92 -4.88 -17.50
CA LYS A 54 6.61 -3.68 -17.99
C LYS A 54 5.56 -2.67 -18.43
N ALA A 55 5.55 -1.50 -17.82
CA ALA A 55 4.65 -0.42 -18.16
C ALA A 55 5.42 0.74 -18.80
N TYR A 56 4.77 1.41 -19.73
CA TYR A 56 5.35 2.48 -20.55
C TYR A 56 4.38 3.63 -20.69
N PHE A 57 4.92 4.81 -20.96
CA PHE A 57 4.16 6.01 -21.21
C PHE A 57 4.73 6.75 -22.42
N GLN A 58 3.84 7.31 -23.21
CA GLN A 58 4.15 8.23 -24.31
C GLN A 58 3.29 9.47 -24.15
N LYS A 59 3.92 10.63 -24.11
CA LYS A 59 3.21 11.90 -24.07
C LYS A 59 2.51 12.17 -25.40
N ALA A 60 1.39 12.90 -25.33
CA ALA A 60 0.64 13.36 -26.49
C ALA A 60 1.54 14.06 -27.51
N ASN A 61 1.20 13.90 -28.80
CA ASN A 61 1.74 14.64 -29.93
C ASN A 61 0.58 15.26 -30.71
N GLN A 62 0.88 15.89 -31.87
CA GLN A 62 -0.12 16.56 -32.72
C GLN A 62 -1.25 15.65 -33.24
N ILE A 63 -1.11 14.34 -33.15
CA ILE A 63 -2.02 13.35 -33.75
C ILE A 63 -2.68 12.45 -32.69
N SER A 64 -2.12 12.36 -31.51
CA SER A 64 -2.57 11.42 -30.47
C SER A 64 -2.47 12.00 -29.07
N GLY A 65 -3.43 11.69 -28.21
CA GLY A 65 -3.37 11.96 -26.78
C GLY A 65 -2.32 11.13 -26.07
N ASP A 66 -2.17 11.38 -24.77
CA ASP A 66 -1.29 10.59 -23.91
C ASP A 66 -1.60 9.10 -24.03
N ARG A 67 -0.56 8.25 -24.05
CA ARG A 67 -0.70 6.80 -24.13
C ARG A 67 0.03 6.13 -22.97
N PHE A 68 -0.67 5.21 -22.34
CA PHE A 68 -0.12 4.29 -21.37
C PHE A 68 -0.28 2.86 -21.85
N TRP A 69 0.75 2.02 -21.72
CA TRP A 69 0.58 0.60 -22.03
C TRP A 69 1.37 -0.30 -21.10
N VAL A 70 0.90 -1.54 -21.01
CA VAL A 70 1.53 -2.62 -20.25
C VAL A 70 1.76 -3.81 -21.18
N ASP A 71 2.97 -4.35 -21.13
CA ASP A 71 3.35 -5.57 -21.85
C ASP A 71 3.30 -6.79 -20.90
N PHE A 72 2.75 -7.87 -21.44
CA PHE A 72 2.61 -9.16 -20.78
C PHE A 72 3.25 -10.26 -21.60
N PRO A 73 3.86 -11.30 -20.98
CA PRO A 73 4.28 -12.48 -21.69
C PRO A 73 3.07 -13.28 -22.23
N GLY A 74 3.31 -14.05 -23.31
CA GLY A 74 2.30 -14.88 -23.95
C GLY A 74 1.44 -14.14 -24.98
N GLU A 75 0.86 -14.89 -25.93
CA GLU A 75 0.11 -14.35 -27.04
C GLU A 75 -1.39 -14.20 -26.74
N LEU A 76 -1.94 -13.08 -27.11
CA LEU A 76 -3.38 -12.83 -27.06
C LEU A 76 -4.07 -13.60 -28.21
N LYS A 77 -5.15 -14.33 -27.90
CA LYS A 77 -5.91 -15.05 -28.93
C LYS A 77 -6.58 -14.06 -29.91
N ASN A 78 -7.30 -13.07 -29.37
CA ASN A 78 -8.13 -12.14 -30.13
C ASN A 78 -7.71 -10.69 -29.87
N PRO A 79 -6.84 -10.10 -30.74
CA PRO A 79 -6.57 -8.67 -30.71
C PRO A 79 -7.85 -7.87 -30.98
N ARG A 80 -8.03 -6.75 -30.26
CA ARG A 80 -9.23 -5.91 -30.42
C ARG A 80 -9.02 -4.50 -29.91
N THR A 81 -9.85 -3.59 -30.40
CA THR A 81 -9.96 -2.22 -29.91
C THR A 81 -11.33 -2.03 -29.28
N ILE A 82 -11.36 -1.39 -28.14
CA ILE A 82 -12.55 -1.11 -27.36
C ILE A 82 -12.71 0.40 -27.30
N LYS A 83 -13.87 0.90 -27.69
CA LYS A 83 -14.18 2.34 -27.59
C LYS A 83 -14.13 2.78 -26.14
N GLY A 84 -13.37 3.82 -25.86
CA GLY A 84 -13.24 4.38 -24.53
C GLY A 84 -14.48 5.17 -24.08
N ASN A 85 -14.45 5.63 -22.85
CA ASN A 85 -15.45 6.52 -22.28
C ASN A 85 -14.79 7.55 -21.36
N GLY A 86 -15.48 8.67 -21.10
CA GLY A 86 -14.92 9.78 -20.29
C GLY A 86 -13.60 10.28 -20.89
N GLN A 87 -12.54 10.26 -20.13
CA GLN A 87 -11.19 10.70 -20.52
C GLN A 87 -10.42 9.68 -21.38
N ILE A 88 -10.92 8.47 -21.51
CA ILE A 88 -10.30 7.43 -22.33
C ILE A 88 -10.87 7.52 -23.73
N LYS A 89 -9.99 7.69 -24.73
CA LYS A 89 -10.35 7.65 -26.16
C LYS A 89 -10.63 6.23 -26.59
N GLU A 90 -9.66 5.35 -26.39
CA GLU A 90 -9.76 3.93 -26.73
C GLU A 90 -8.82 3.05 -25.91
N ILE A 91 -9.10 1.76 -25.90
CA ILE A 91 -8.26 0.74 -25.29
C ILE A 91 -7.99 -0.34 -26.34
N ARG A 92 -6.72 -0.65 -26.55
CA ARG A 92 -6.30 -1.67 -27.50
C ARG A 92 -5.65 -2.84 -26.80
N LEU A 93 -6.08 -4.03 -27.14
CA LEU A 93 -5.44 -5.29 -26.81
C LEU A 93 -4.80 -5.85 -28.07
N GLY A 94 -3.48 -5.90 -28.11
CA GLY A 94 -2.72 -6.23 -29.32
C GLY A 94 -1.56 -7.19 -29.08
N LYS A 95 -0.90 -7.54 -30.19
CA LYS A 95 0.32 -8.36 -30.24
C LYS A 95 1.48 -7.48 -30.69
N PRO A 96 2.27 -6.87 -29.81
CA PRO A 96 3.38 -6.00 -30.21
C PRO A 96 4.58 -6.78 -30.78
N GLY A 97 4.53 -8.10 -30.78
CA GLY A 97 5.53 -9.01 -31.28
C GLY A 97 5.22 -10.45 -30.87
N LYS A 98 5.99 -11.41 -31.38
CA LYS A 98 5.83 -12.84 -31.09
C LYS A 98 5.95 -13.09 -29.58
N GLY A 99 5.03 -13.85 -29.01
CA GLY A 99 5.03 -14.21 -27.59
C GLY A 99 4.69 -13.07 -26.63
N LYS A 100 4.08 -11.97 -27.11
CA LYS A 100 3.74 -10.80 -26.28
C LYS A 100 2.30 -10.35 -26.47
N THR A 101 1.71 -9.89 -25.39
CA THR A 101 0.41 -9.20 -25.36
C THR A 101 0.63 -7.77 -24.88
N ARG A 102 -0.06 -6.80 -25.45
CA ARG A 102 -0.02 -5.39 -25.03
C ARG A 102 -1.42 -4.87 -24.78
N LEU A 103 -1.63 -4.29 -23.62
CA LEU A 103 -2.80 -3.47 -23.28
C LEU A 103 -2.38 -2.00 -23.41
N VAL A 104 -2.97 -1.27 -24.34
CA VAL A 104 -2.77 0.18 -24.54
C VAL A 104 -4.01 0.92 -24.10
N ILE A 105 -3.85 2.00 -23.37
CA ILE A 105 -4.91 2.97 -23.05
C ILE A 105 -4.50 4.29 -23.66
N GLU A 106 -5.27 4.77 -24.63
CA GLU A 106 -5.11 6.09 -25.24
C GLU A 106 -6.12 7.05 -24.63
N PHE A 107 -5.64 8.19 -24.19
CA PHE A 107 -6.45 9.24 -23.59
C PHE A 107 -6.84 10.30 -24.60
N LYS A 108 -7.88 11.09 -24.30
CA LYS A 108 -8.24 12.25 -25.09
C LYS A 108 -7.18 13.33 -24.98
N GLU A 109 -7.07 14.19 -25.97
CA GLU A 109 -6.01 15.20 -26.10
C GLU A 109 -5.95 16.17 -24.90
N GLU A 110 -7.11 16.51 -24.32
CA GLU A 110 -7.22 17.36 -23.15
C GLU A 110 -6.89 16.68 -21.82
N THR A 111 -6.50 15.40 -21.84
CA THR A 111 -6.21 14.64 -20.61
C THR A 111 -4.71 14.67 -20.34
N TYR A 112 -4.31 15.51 -19.39
CA TYR A 112 -2.91 15.61 -18.96
C TYR A 112 -2.60 14.60 -17.86
N LEU A 113 -1.78 13.63 -18.17
CA LEU A 113 -1.28 12.65 -17.22
C LEU A 113 0.09 13.08 -16.68
N ASN A 114 0.30 12.87 -15.40
CA ASN A 114 1.61 13.03 -14.79
C ASN A 114 2.18 11.66 -14.41
N PRO A 115 3.05 11.08 -15.24
CA PRO A 115 3.60 9.75 -14.98
C PRO A 115 4.51 9.67 -13.75
N LEU A 116 5.00 10.79 -13.24
CA LEU A 116 5.77 10.85 -11.99
C LEU A 116 4.92 10.49 -10.76
N THR A 117 3.60 10.62 -10.87
CA THR A 117 2.67 10.27 -9.77
C THR A 117 2.17 8.83 -9.83
N TRP A 118 2.60 8.04 -10.80
CA TRP A 118 2.10 6.69 -11.01
C TRP A 118 2.81 5.67 -10.14
N GLN A 119 1.99 4.76 -9.60
CA GLN A 119 2.48 3.66 -8.81
C GLN A 119 1.92 2.35 -9.37
N ILE A 120 2.82 1.41 -9.67
CA ILE A 120 2.46 0.04 -10.00
C ILE A 120 2.57 -0.76 -8.71
N VAL A 121 1.43 -1.22 -8.19
CA VAL A 121 1.36 -1.96 -6.94
C VAL A 121 0.91 -3.39 -7.22
N GLY A 122 1.76 -4.38 -6.95
CA GLY A 122 1.37 -5.77 -6.87
C GLY A 122 0.51 -5.99 -5.62
N LEU A 123 -0.71 -6.46 -5.80
CA LEU A 123 -1.63 -6.76 -4.69
C LEU A 123 -1.43 -8.18 -4.16
N ASP A 124 -1.06 -9.10 -5.04
CA ASP A 124 -0.65 -10.48 -4.80
C ASP A 124 0.08 -11.03 -6.04
N GLN A 125 0.32 -12.35 -6.09
CA GLN A 125 1.06 -13.00 -7.18
C GLN A 125 0.46 -12.81 -8.59
N ASN A 126 -0.82 -12.43 -8.67
CA ASN A 126 -1.55 -12.34 -9.93
C ASN A 126 -2.46 -11.11 -10.06
N ARG A 127 -2.42 -10.19 -9.11
CA ARG A 127 -3.21 -8.94 -9.15
C ARG A 127 -2.34 -7.71 -9.00
N TRP A 128 -2.58 -6.74 -9.87
CA TRP A 128 -1.84 -5.50 -9.93
C TRP A 128 -2.80 -4.32 -9.94
N ARG A 129 -2.35 -3.21 -9.40
CA ARG A 129 -3.08 -1.95 -9.42
C ARG A 129 -2.14 -0.84 -9.87
N ILE A 130 -2.60 -0.07 -10.86
CA ILE A 130 -1.86 1.07 -11.37
C ILE A 130 -2.79 2.28 -11.25
N LYS A 131 -2.37 3.26 -10.46
CA LYS A 131 -3.11 4.52 -10.30
C LYS A 131 -2.61 5.47 -11.39
N LEU A 132 -3.48 5.75 -12.38
CA LEU A 132 -3.10 6.51 -13.57
C LEU A 132 -3.40 8.01 -13.46
N PHE A 133 -4.10 8.49 -12.41
CA PHE A 133 -4.77 9.77 -12.50
C PHE A 133 -4.64 10.70 -11.31
N ASN A 134 -4.71 12.00 -11.62
CA ASN A 134 -4.96 13.09 -10.72
C ASN A 134 -6.48 13.15 -10.36
N PRO A 135 -6.87 13.50 -9.12
CA PRO A 135 -8.28 13.55 -8.67
C PRO A 135 -9.20 14.52 -9.44
N LYS A 136 -8.67 15.31 -10.36
CA LYS A 136 -9.47 16.23 -11.20
C LYS A 136 -10.35 15.54 -12.25
N TYR A 137 -10.13 14.27 -12.56
CA TYR A 137 -10.86 13.56 -13.62
C TYR A 137 -11.78 12.48 -13.06
N SER A 138 -13.03 12.45 -13.50
CA SER A 138 -13.96 11.35 -13.22
C SER A 138 -13.90 10.33 -14.38
N PHE A 139 -13.83 9.06 -14.04
CA PHE A 139 -13.80 7.96 -14.99
C PHE A 139 -15.08 7.14 -14.93
N LYS A 140 -15.53 6.64 -16.06
CA LYS A 140 -16.54 5.59 -16.10
C LYS A 140 -15.84 4.24 -16.05
N LYS A 141 -16.40 3.30 -15.31
CA LYS A 141 -15.87 1.95 -15.24
C LYS A 141 -15.85 1.29 -16.62
N ILE A 142 -14.70 0.71 -16.98
CA ILE A 142 -14.50 -0.05 -18.22
C ILE A 142 -13.53 -1.21 -17.95
N GLY A 143 -13.78 -2.40 -18.52
CA GLY A 143 -12.91 -3.55 -18.31
C GLY A 143 -13.48 -4.85 -18.87
N GLU A 144 -12.65 -5.89 -18.87
CA GLU A 144 -12.98 -7.22 -19.33
C GLU A 144 -12.42 -8.31 -18.39
N GLY A 145 -13.17 -9.41 -18.24
CA GLY A 145 -12.74 -10.59 -17.48
C GLY A 145 -12.74 -10.41 -15.98
N LEU A 146 -12.95 -9.20 -15.44
CA LEU A 146 -13.26 -8.98 -14.04
C LEU A 146 -14.77 -9.11 -13.86
N VAL A 147 -15.24 -10.37 -13.73
CA VAL A 147 -16.64 -10.64 -13.44
C VAL A 147 -16.97 -10.05 -12.07
N GLU A 148 -17.78 -9.01 -12.02
CA GLU A 148 -18.56 -8.75 -10.83
C GLU A 148 -19.46 -9.98 -10.63
N LYS A 149 -19.26 -10.75 -9.56
CA LYS A 149 -20.37 -11.53 -9.03
C LYS A 149 -21.49 -10.53 -8.84
N LYS A 150 -22.52 -10.58 -9.70
CA LYS A 150 -23.79 -9.92 -9.42
C LYS A 150 -24.21 -10.44 -8.05
N ARG A 151 -23.93 -9.68 -7.00
CA ARG A 151 -24.67 -9.83 -5.75
C ARG A 151 -26.10 -9.49 -6.13
N GLY A 152 -26.93 -10.54 -6.22
CA GLY A 152 -28.36 -10.34 -6.30
C GLY A 152 -28.73 -9.27 -5.27
N TYR A 153 -29.52 -8.31 -5.70
CA TYR A 153 -30.13 -7.33 -4.80
C TYR A 153 -30.99 -8.12 -3.83
N ILE A 154 -30.40 -8.55 -2.75
CA ILE A 154 -31.15 -8.95 -1.56
C ILE A 154 -31.55 -7.60 -0.97
N LYS A 155 -32.88 -7.31 -1.00
CA LYS A 155 -33.50 -6.22 -0.25
C LYS A 155 -32.80 -6.17 1.11
N ALA A 156 -32.14 -5.06 1.39
CA ALA A 156 -31.41 -4.88 2.63
C ALA A 156 -32.40 -4.97 3.80
N ASN A 157 -32.50 -6.14 4.38
CA ASN A 157 -33.04 -6.28 5.71
C ASN A 157 -32.06 -5.58 6.64
N LYS A 158 -32.51 -4.54 7.34
CA LYS A 158 -31.71 -3.72 8.26
C LYS A 158 -30.95 -4.55 9.30
N ASP A 159 -31.33 -5.81 9.49
CA ASP A 159 -30.74 -6.73 10.46
C ASP A 159 -29.48 -7.47 9.98
N LEU A 160 -29.10 -7.34 8.68
CA LEU A 160 -27.92 -8.00 8.10
C LEU A 160 -26.67 -7.14 8.05
N ILE A 161 -26.74 -5.87 8.47
CA ILE A 161 -25.57 -4.97 8.50
C ILE A 161 -24.57 -5.39 9.58
N HIS A 162 -24.95 -6.20 10.55
CA HIS A 162 -24.12 -6.64 11.68
C HIS A 162 -23.38 -7.98 11.50
N LYS A 163 -23.51 -8.65 10.35
CA LYS A 163 -22.81 -9.93 10.09
C LYS A 163 -21.88 -9.90 8.87
N LYS A 164 -21.10 -8.86 8.67
CA LYS A 164 -19.80 -9.06 7.99
C LYS A 164 -18.89 -9.78 8.97
N LYS A 165 -18.86 -11.12 8.92
CA LYS A 165 -17.79 -11.91 9.52
C LYS A 165 -16.46 -11.33 9.02
N ASN A 166 -15.80 -10.53 9.88
CA ASN A 166 -14.43 -10.16 9.67
C ASN A 166 -13.64 -11.45 9.56
N ASN A 167 -13.02 -11.72 8.40
CA ASN A 167 -12.10 -12.85 8.18
C ASN A 167 -10.86 -12.82 9.09
N TYR A 168 -10.86 -11.98 10.10
CA TYR A 168 -9.88 -11.88 11.20
C TYR A 168 -10.40 -12.60 12.45
N GLY A 169 -10.85 -13.81 12.30
CA GLY A 169 -11.59 -14.71 13.18
C GLY A 169 -11.38 -14.69 14.70
N TYR A 170 -10.63 -13.75 15.29
CA TYR A 170 -10.31 -13.79 16.73
C TYR A 170 -10.16 -12.43 17.43
N LEU A 171 -10.38 -11.28 16.80
CA LEU A 171 -10.11 -10.01 17.45
C LEU A 171 -11.28 -9.04 17.27
N LYS A 172 -12.26 -9.09 18.16
CA LYS A 172 -13.21 -7.98 18.32
C LYS A 172 -12.45 -6.76 18.81
N LEU A 173 -12.57 -5.62 18.10
CA LEU A 173 -12.02 -4.36 18.58
C LEU A 173 -12.81 -3.92 19.82
N PRO A 174 -12.14 -3.47 20.89
CA PRO A 174 -12.83 -2.89 22.05
C PRO A 174 -13.72 -1.73 21.65
N GLU A 175 -14.80 -1.56 22.37
CA GLU A 175 -15.63 -0.36 22.28
C GLU A 175 -15.08 0.69 23.24
N VAL A 176 -15.12 1.94 22.82
CA VAL A 176 -14.76 3.09 23.66
C VAL A 176 -15.86 4.14 23.57
N LYS A 177 -15.93 5.04 24.54
CA LYS A 177 -16.90 6.14 24.52
C LYS A 177 -16.67 6.99 23.26
N ARG A 178 -17.69 7.06 22.39
CA ARG A 178 -17.59 7.78 21.11
C ARG A 178 -17.34 9.26 21.34
N ASN A 179 -16.50 9.84 20.48
CA ASN A 179 -16.13 11.26 20.48
C ASN A 179 -15.46 11.76 21.77
N LYS A 180 -15.04 10.83 22.67
CA LYS A 180 -14.32 11.17 23.89
C LYS A 180 -12.83 11.39 23.66
N PHE A 181 -12.23 10.64 22.74
CA PHE A 181 -10.78 10.55 22.58
C PHE A 181 -10.32 11.12 21.24
N GLU A 182 -9.16 11.79 21.26
CA GLU A 182 -8.41 12.21 20.08
C GLU A 182 -7.02 11.55 20.05
N VAL A 183 -6.64 10.98 18.90
CA VAL A 183 -5.39 10.23 18.70
C VAL A 183 -4.63 10.85 17.52
N VAL A 184 -3.35 11.13 17.72
CA VAL A 184 -2.45 11.48 16.63
C VAL A 184 -1.64 10.26 16.24
N ILE A 185 -1.73 9.88 14.95
CA ILE A 185 -0.92 8.82 14.35
C ILE A 185 0.11 9.48 13.44
N ASP A 186 1.37 9.13 13.62
CA ASP A 186 2.49 9.68 12.89
C ASP A 186 3.12 8.61 11.97
N PRO A 187 2.85 8.61 10.66
CA PRO A 187 3.60 7.79 9.72
C PRO A 187 5.02 8.31 9.61
N GLY A 188 6.04 7.53 10.01
CA GLY A 188 7.44 7.93 9.90
C GLY A 188 7.86 8.27 8.47
N HIS A 189 8.97 9.03 8.33
CA HIS A 189 9.59 9.39 7.05
C HIS A 189 8.64 10.13 6.09
N GLY A 190 8.98 10.20 4.80
CA GLY A 190 8.15 10.78 3.75
C GLY A 190 8.91 11.71 2.81
N GLY A 191 8.39 11.93 1.60
CA GLY A 191 9.01 12.75 0.58
C GLY A 191 10.37 12.22 0.13
N PRO A 192 11.45 13.01 0.23
CA PRO A 192 12.79 12.56 -0.14
C PRO A 192 13.38 11.52 0.82
N ASP A 193 12.86 11.42 2.06
CA ASP A 193 13.27 10.41 3.03
C ASP A 193 12.43 9.12 2.87
N PRO A 194 12.98 8.08 2.21
CA PRO A 194 12.28 6.82 2.04
C PRO A 194 12.23 5.99 3.34
N GLY A 195 12.93 6.40 4.39
CA GLY A 195 13.24 5.54 5.53
C GLY A 195 14.11 4.35 5.13
N ALA A 196 14.00 3.25 5.82
CA ALA A 196 14.68 2.03 5.46
C ALA A 196 14.21 1.50 4.10
N ILE A 197 15.17 1.08 3.26
CA ILE A 197 14.92 0.32 2.04
C ILE A 197 15.22 -1.15 2.34
N GLY A 198 14.18 -1.95 2.37
CA GLY A 198 14.25 -3.35 2.77
C GLY A 198 14.54 -4.32 1.63
N ILE A 199 14.47 -5.60 1.94
CA ILE A 199 14.61 -6.69 0.95
C ILE A 199 13.52 -6.52 -0.11
N GLY A 200 13.92 -6.65 -1.39
CA GLY A 200 12.97 -6.47 -2.51
C GLY A 200 12.66 -5.00 -2.85
N GLY A 201 13.36 -4.04 -2.25
CA GLY A 201 13.16 -2.62 -2.52
C GLY A 201 11.92 -2.02 -1.85
N ILE A 202 11.36 -2.70 -0.85
CA ILE A 202 10.24 -2.18 -0.05
C ILE A 202 10.70 -0.95 0.75
N ARG A 203 10.02 0.17 0.60
CA ARG A 203 10.33 1.42 1.29
C ARG A 203 9.53 1.52 2.59
N GLU A 204 10.17 1.95 3.65
CA GLU A 204 9.53 2.16 4.95
C GLU A 204 8.37 3.14 4.85
N THR A 205 8.60 4.30 4.24
CA THR A 205 7.60 5.36 4.07
C THR A 205 6.27 4.88 3.48
N ASP A 206 6.31 3.93 2.52
CA ASP A 206 5.10 3.39 1.88
C ASP A 206 4.34 2.45 2.81
N VAL A 207 5.08 1.58 3.52
CA VAL A 207 4.51 0.59 4.44
C VAL A 207 3.85 1.27 5.62
N VAL A 208 4.54 2.22 6.25
CA VAL A 208 4.03 2.90 7.46
C VAL A 208 2.87 3.83 7.14
N LEU A 209 2.87 4.51 5.97
CA LEU A 209 1.75 5.34 5.54
C LEU A 209 0.49 4.49 5.28
N GLU A 210 0.64 3.34 4.61
CA GLU A 210 -0.48 2.44 4.36
C GLU A 210 -1.09 1.91 5.67
N ILE A 211 -0.25 1.48 6.61
CA ILE A 211 -0.68 0.97 7.91
C ILE A 211 -1.35 2.09 8.72
N SER A 212 -0.76 3.26 8.79
CA SER A 212 -1.30 4.41 9.53
C SER A 212 -2.69 4.83 9.04
N LYS A 213 -2.90 4.88 7.72
CA LYS A 213 -4.24 5.16 7.14
C LYS A 213 -5.27 4.11 7.55
N LYS A 214 -4.88 2.84 7.62
CA LYS A 214 -5.77 1.76 8.06
C LYS A 214 -6.07 1.85 9.56
N VAL A 215 -5.06 2.16 10.39
CA VAL A 215 -5.25 2.42 11.83
C VAL A 215 -6.23 3.55 12.04
N LYS A 216 -6.05 4.69 11.34
CA LYS A 216 -6.98 5.82 11.38
C LYS A 216 -8.42 5.35 11.12
N ASN A 217 -8.65 4.65 10.01
CA ASN A 217 -10.02 4.22 9.64
C ASN A 217 -10.65 3.32 10.71
N LEU A 218 -9.88 2.35 11.23
CA LEU A 218 -10.35 1.43 12.27
C LEU A 218 -10.72 2.14 13.58
N LEU A 219 -9.93 3.13 14.00
CA LEU A 219 -10.20 3.92 15.19
C LEU A 219 -11.39 4.87 14.97
N SER A 220 -11.48 5.50 13.79
CA SER A 220 -12.61 6.39 13.44
C SER A 220 -13.94 5.63 13.38
N GLU A 221 -13.96 4.38 12.89
CA GLU A 221 -15.13 3.51 12.94
C GLU A 221 -15.61 3.25 14.38
N LYS A 222 -14.68 3.28 15.35
CA LYS A 222 -14.97 3.16 16.78
C LYS A 222 -15.31 4.51 17.48
N GLY A 223 -15.40 5.58 16.70
CA GLY A 223 -15.76 6.91 17.23
C GLY A 223 -14.61 7.65 17.90
N VAL A 224 -13.37 7.25 17.63
CA VAL A 224 -12.17 7.99 18.05
C VAL A 224 -11.84 9.04 16.99
N LYS A 225 -11.59 10.28 17.40
CA LYS A 225 -11.09 11.34 16.52
C LYS A 225 -9.62 11.10 16.21
N VAL A 226 -9.25 11.02 14.93
CA VAL A 226 -7.88 10.66 14.54
C VAL A 226 -7.30 11.65 13.54
N ARG A 227 -6.13 12.19 13.87
CA ARG A 227 -5.30 13.00 12.97
C ARG A 227 -4.08 12.20 12.52
N LEU A 228 -3.69 12.36 11.26
CA LEU A 228 -2.41 11.89 10.74
C LEU A 228 -1.48 13.09 10.59
N THR A 229 -0.21 12.94 10.98
CA THR A 229 0.81 13.99 10.76
C THR A 229 1.03 14.24 9.26
N ARG A 230 0.97 13.18 8.44
CA ARG A 230 0.94 13.27 6.97
C ARG A 230 -0.05 12.26 6.37
N ILE A 231 -0.69 12.64 5.30
CA ILE A 231 -1.68 11.81 4.58
C ILE A 231 -1.17 11.33 3.21
N ASN A 232 -0.05 11.87 2.76
CA ASN A 232 0.60 11.52 1.50
C ASN A 232 2.10 11.28 1.72
N ASP A 233 2.81 10.87 0.67
CA ASP A 233 4.27 10.79 0.65
C ASP A 233 4.82 12.21 0.44
N VAL A 234 4.95 12.95 1.53
CA VAL A 234 5.42 14.33 1.57
C VAL A 234 6.52 14.46 2.61
N ASP A 235 7.43 15.39 2.37
CA ASP A 235 8.44 15.76 3.34
C ASP A 235 7.78 16.45 4.55
N LEU A 236 8.11 15.95 5.73
CA LEU A 236 7.64 16.51 6.98
C LEU A 236 8.67 16.28 8.08
N ASP A 237 9.35 17.34 8.45
CA ASP A 237 10.32 17.35 9.53
C ASP A 237 9.74 16.89 10.88
N LEU A 238 10.62 16.60 11.84
CA LEU A 238 10.24 16.13 13.17
C LEU A 238 9.48 17.20 14.00
N PRO A 239 9.88 18.50 14.02
CA PRO A 239 9.18 19.50 14.81
C PRO A 239 7.72 19.70 14.42
N PRO A 240 7.32 19.80 13.13
CA PRO A 240 5.92 19.88 12.71
C PRO A 240 5.06 18.69 13.19
N ARG A 241 5.61 17.46 13.24
CA ARG A 241 4.91 16.27 13.74
C ARG A 241 4.54 16.43 15.23
N VAL A 242 5.51 16.92 16.01
CA VAL A 242 5.35 17.22 17.44
C VAL A 242 4.37 18.37 17.65
N SER A 243 4.52 19.46 16.86
CA SER A 243 3.65 20.63 16.95
C SER A 243 2.19 20.29 16.67
N LEU A 244 1.92 19.46 15.65
CA LEU A 244 0.57 18.99 15.37
C LEU A 244 -0.03 18.30 16.60
N ALA A 245 0.73 17.38 17.23
CA ALA A 245 0.25 16.65 18.40
C ALA A 245 0.05 17.57 19.61
N ASN A 246 0.99 18.48 19.88
CA ASN A 246 0.95 19.35 21.04
C ASN A 246 -0.08 20.49 20.93
N ASN A 247 -0.48 20.87 19.72
CA ASN A 247 -1.48 21.92 19.44
C ASN A 247 -2.90 21.36 19.28
N THR A 248 -3.08 20.08 19.53
CA THR A 248 -4.38 19.41 19.58
C THR A 248 -4.61 18.83 20.97
N ASP A 249 -5.87 18.60 21.32
CA ASP A 249 -6.24 17.94 22.59
C ASP A 249 -6.06 16.42 22.51
N ALA A 250 -4.97 15.96 21.88
CA ALA A 250 -4.72 14.56 21.68
C ALA A 250 -4.42 13.83 22.99
N ASP A 251 -5.15 12.74 23.24
CA ASP A 251 -4.95 11.88 24.40
C ASP A 251 -3.68 11.04 24.29
N ILE A 252 -3.30 10.65 23.06
CA ILE A 252 -2.09 9.86 22.78
C ILE A 252 -1.49 10.20 21.43
N PHE A 253 -0.19 9.93 21.30
CA PHE A 253 0.59 10.02 20.08
C PHE A 253 1.22 8.65 19.74
N VAL A 254 1.06 8.18 18.50
CA VAL A 254 1.60 6.89 18.04
C VAL A 254 2.34 7.09 16.73
N SER A 255 3.68 7.05 16.79
CA SER A 255 4.53 7.02 15.60
C SER A 255 4.72 5.58 15.11
N ILE A 256 4.61 5.35 13.81
CA ILE A 256 4.69 4.02 13.19
C ILE A 256 5.89 3.99 12.26
N HIS A 257 6.80 3.04 12.52
CA HIS A 257 8.06 2.81 11.83
C HIS A 257 8.27 1.34 11.48
N ALA A 258 9.24 1.07 10.61
CA ALA A 258 9.71 -0.27 10.31
C ALA A 258 11.24 -0.30 10.30
N ASN A 259 11.80 -1.07 11.20
CA ASN A 259 13.20 -1.08 11.55
C ASN A 259 14.12 -1.59 10.43
N ALA A 260 15.38 -1.27 10.53
CA ALA A 260 16.45 -1.81 9.69
C ALA A 260 17.69 -2.12 10.50
N SER A 261 18.38 -3.21 10.15
CA SER A 261 19.70 -3.53 10.70
C SER A 261 20.80 -2.90 9.83
N ARG A 262 21.88 -2.48 10.44
CA ARG A 262 23.08 -2.06 9.73
C ARG A 262 23.74 -3.25 9.02
N GLY A 263 24.26 -3.02 7.82
CA GLY A 263 24.89 -4.04 7.00
C GLY A 263 23.91 -5.05 6.40
N LYS A 264 24.40 -6.19 5.92
CA LYS A 264 23.60 -7.24 5.24
C LYS A 264 23.03 -8.29 6.20
N ARG A 265 22.69 -7.92 7.44
CA ARG A 265 22.19 -8.81 8.51
C ARG A 265 20.71 -9.15 8.27
N ARG A 266 20.45 -10.18 7.46
CA ARG A 266 19.10 -10.66 7.14
C ARG A 266 18.48 -11.56 8.21
N ASP A 267 19.27 -11.94 9.20
CA ASP A 267 18.88 -12.73 10.37
C ASP A 267 18.19 -11.90 11.46
N ILE A 268 18.40 -10.58 11.47
CA ILE A 268 17.80 -9.68 12.44
C ILE A 268 16.35 -9.41 12.08
N ASN A 269 15.45 -9.81 12.97
CA ASN A 269 14.01 -9.66 12.87
C ASN A 269 13.42 -9.28 14.24
N GLY A 270 12.13 -8.97 14.28
CA GLY A 270 11.38 -8.79 15.52
C GLY A 270 10.66 -7.45 15.58
N LEU A 271 9.73 -7.38 16.53
CA LEU A 271 8.91 -6.20 16.77
C LEU A 271 9.29 -5.60 18.12
N GLU A 272 9.29 -4.27 18.18
CA GLU A 272 9.56 -3.53 19.41
C GLU A 272 8.73 -2.25 19.48
N THR A 273 8.45 -1.79 20.69
CA THR A 273 7.71 -0.54 20.89
C THR A 273 8.43 0.31 21.91
N PHE A 274 8.71 1.53 21.52
CA PHE A 274 9.40 2.49 22.37
C PHE A 274 8.42 3.47 23.01
N TYR A 275 8.70 3.86 24.26
CA TYR A 275 8.11 5.00 24.96
C TYR A 275 9.23 5.87 25.55
N TYR A 276 8.96 7.14 25.79
CA TYR A 276 9.98 8.01 26.39
C TYR A 276 9.89 8.02 27.92
N ARG A 277 8.72 8.33 28.48
CA ARG A 277 8.55 8.51 29.94
C ARG A 277 7.15 8.12 30.43
N GLY A 278 7.05 7.96 31.74
CA GLY A 278 5.81 7.78 32.46
C GLY A 278 5.16 6.40 32.29
N TRP A 279 4.34 6.03 33.26
CA TRP A 279 3.65 4.74 33.28
C TRP A 279 2.59 4.62 32.17
N ARG A 280 1.94 5.75 31.81
CA ARG A 280 0.93 5.80 30.74
C ARG A 280 1.54 5.48 29.37
N GLY A 281 2.69 6.08 29.01
CA GLY A 281 3.42 5.74 27.79
C GLY A 281 3.85 4.28 27.76
N ARG A 282 4.38 3.77 28.89
CA ARG A 282 4.74 2.36 29.02
C ARG A 282 3.53 1.41 28.89
N LEU A 283 2.38 1.79 29.43
CA LEU A 283 1.14 0.99 29.30
C LEU A 283 0.66 0.94 27.87
N LEU A 284 0.61 2.09 27.17
CA LEU A 284 0.26 2.17 25.75
C LEU A 284 1.18 1.28 24.91
N ALA A 285 2.51 1.40 25.11
CA ALA A 285 3.50 0.57 24.43
C ALA A 285 3.25 -0.94 24.68
N LYS A 286 3.00 -1.34 25.91
CA LYS A 286 2.70 -2.74 26.27
C LYS A 286 1.44 -3.28 25.58
N ARG A 287 0.38 -2.46 25.50
CA ARG A 287 -0.86 -2.85 24.83
C ARG A 287 -0.64 -3.07 23.34
N ILE A 288 0.03 -2.14 22.66
CA ILE A 288 0.34 -2.25 21.23
C ILE A 288 1.29 -3.43 20.98
N GLN A 289 2.41 -3.54 21.70
CA GLN A 289 3.39 -4.63 21.54
C GLN A 289 2.72 -6.00 21.63
N LYS A 290 1.88 -6.21 22.63
CA LYS A 290 1.14 -7.45 22.82
C LYS A 290 0.28 -7.81 21.60
N GLN A 291 -0.36 -6.84 20.97
CA GLN A 291 -1.26 -7.11 19.85
C GLN A 291 -0.51 -7.34 18.53
N ILE A 292 0.56 -6.56 18.25
CA ILE A 292 1.34 -6.75 17.01
C ILE A 292 2.07 -8.10 17.00
N LEU A 293 2.53 -8.59 18.14
CA LEU A 293 3.11 -9.93 18.28
C LEU A 293 2.10 -11.05 17.96
N ARG A 294 0.85 -10.92 18.39
CA ARG A 294 -0.21 -11.92 18.13
C ARG A 294 -0.48 -12.13 16.64
N VAL A 295 -0.28 -11.10 15.83
CA VAL A 295 -0.50 -11.18 14.38
C VAL A 295 0.77 -11.45 13.58
N SER A 296 1.90 -11.55 14.27
CA SER A 296 3.24 -11.79 13.71
C SER A 296 3.90 -13.05 14.30
N PRO A 297 3.26 -14.23 14.25
CA PRO A 297 3.77 -15.44 14.90
C PRO A 297 5.17 -15.79 14.38
N GLY A 298 6.11 -16.08 15.29
CA GLY A 298 7.51 -16.39 14.98
C GLY A 298 8.41 -15.18 14.69
N SER A 299 7.89 -13.94 14.66
CA SER A 299 8.76 -12.74 14.79
C SER A 299 9.22 -12.63 16.25
N PRO A 300 10.52 -12.40 16.50
CA PRO A 300 11.03 -12.20 17.85
C PRO A 300 10.33 -11.03 18.56
N ASP A 301 9.97 -11.24 19.82
CA ASP A 301 9.56 -10.16 20.71
C ASP A 301 10.81 -9.43 21.23
N ARG A 302 11.04 -8.23 20.71
CA ARG A 302 12.16 -7.37 21.16
C ARG A 302 11.76 -6.49 22.33
N GLY A 303 10.50 -6.56 22.74
CA GLY A 303 9.93 -5.97 23.94
C GLY A 303 9.56 -4.50 23.84
N VAL A 304 9.13 -4.00 24.99
CA VAL A 304 8.84 -2.58 25.23
C VAL A 304 10.06 -1.93 25.84
N LYS A 305 10.56 -0.86 25.22
CA LYS A 305 11.82 -0.21 25.60
C LYS A 305 11.62 1.28 25.86
N GLN A 306 12.46 1.84 26.69
CA GLN A 306 12.58 3.29 26.80
C GLN A 306 13.49 3.80 25.69
N GLY A 307 13.07 4.87 24.96
CA GLY A 307 13.83 5.46 23.85
C GLY A 307 13.72 6.98 23.85
N ARG A 308 14.78 7.66 23.38
CA ARG A 308 14.86 9.13 23.33
C ARG A 308 14.60 9.65 21.89
N PHE A 309 13.67 9.04 21.16
CA PHE A 309 13.30 9.53 19.83
C PHE A 309 12.63 10.91 19.92
N TYR A 310 12.98 11.80 19.01
CA TYR A 310 12.55 13.20 19.05
C TYR A 310 11.03 13.34 19.20
N VAL A 311 10.26 12.62 18.38
CA VAL A 311 8.80 12.73 18.34
C VAL A 311 8.11 12.26 19.62
N ILE A 312 8.61 11.21 20.28
CA ILE A 312 8.01 10.74 21.54
C ILE A 312 8.57 11.44 22.79
N LYS A 313 9.75 12.08 22.65
CA LYS A 313 10.37 12.86 23.74
C LYS A 313 9.68 14.21 23.90
N ASN A 314 9.34 14.88 22.80
CA ASN A 314 8.89 16.26 22.77
C ASN A 314 7.35 16.41 22.73
N THR A 315 6.58 15.34 22.57
CA THR A 315 5.13 15.34 22.74
C THR A 315 4.72 15.35 24.21
N ARG A 316 3.63 16.05 24.53
CA ARG A 316 3.15 16.28 25.93
C ARG A 316 2.34 15.10 26.47
N MET A 317 1.57 14.45 25.60
CA MET A 317 0.71 13.30 25.93
C MET A 317 1.51 12.00 26.00
N PRO A 318 0.94 10.89 26.49
CA PRO A 318 1.51 9.55 26.36
C PRO A 318 1.83 9.24 24.90
N ALA A 319 3.10 8.93 24.62
CA ALA A 319 3.62 8.78 23.27
C ALA A 319 4.43 7.50 23.11
N VAL A 320 4.27 6.85 21.94
CA VAL A 320 5.02 5.64 21.59
C VAL A 320 5.51 5.69 20.15
N LEU A 321 6.61 4.97 19.88
CA LEU A 321 7.10 4.66 18.55
C LEU A 321 7.08 3.14 18.37
N VAL A 322 6.37 2.68 17.35
CA VAL A 322 6.12 1.26 17.10
C VAL A 322 6.94 0.81 15.89
N GLU A 323 7.88 -0.11 16.11
CA GLU A 323 8.65 -0.78 15.08
C GLU A 323 7.95 -2.08 14.69
N ILE A 324 7.33 -2.10 13.52
CA ILE A 324 6.46 -3.17 13.05
C ILE A 324 7.20 -4.36 12.44
N GLY A 325 8.53 -4.43 12.60
CA GLY A 325 9.42 -5.44 12.07
C GLY A 325 10.58 -4.86 11.28
N PHE A 326 11.57 -5.68 10.97
CA PHE A 326 12.76 -5.28 10.21
C PHE A 326 12.55 -5.46 8.71
N LEU A 327 12.59 -4.37 7.94
CA LEU A 327 12.55 -4.41 6.47
C LEU A 327 13.78 -5.10 5.85
N THR A 328 14.89 -5.12 6.58
CA THR A 328 16.11 -5.84 6.20
C THR A 328 16.14 -7.29 6.69
N GLY A 329 15.23 -7.68 7.60
CA GLY A 329 15.11 -9.03 8.13
C GLY A 329 14.32 -9.95 7.21
N ARG A 330 14.86 -11.15 6.91
CA ARG A 330 14.25 -12.08 5.95
C ARG A 330 12.82 -12.47 6.31
N LEU A 331 12.53 -12.66 7.60
CA LEU A 331 11.20 -13.07 8.06
C LEU A 331 10.21 -11.90 7.99
N ASP A 332 10.59 -10.75 8.55
CA ASP A 332 9.71 -9.59 8.67
C ASP A 332 9.48 -8.92 7.32
N ALA A 333 10.52 -8.75 6.48
CA ALA A 333 10.38 -8.19 5.14
C ALA A 333 9.38 -8.97 4.30
N ARG A 334 9.50 -10.32 4.27
CA ARG A 334 8.55 -11.20 3.55
C ARG A 334 7.10 -11.02 4.03
N ARG A 335 6.91 -10.68 5.30
CA ARG A 335 5.58 -10.41 5.87
C ARG A 335 5.10 -9.02 5.52
N LEU A 336 5.97 -8.02 5.66
CA LEU A 336 5.64 -6.62 5.37
C LEU A 336 5.34 -6.38 3.88
N GLU A 337 5.89 -7.18 2.98
CA GLU A 337 5.45 -7.22 1.57
C GLU A 337 3.97 -7.58 1.42
N LYS A 338 3.42 -8.41 2.29
CA LYS A 338 2.04 -8.92 2.18
C LYS A 338 1.04 -7.91 2.70
N ILE A 339 0.18 -7.40 1.84
CA ILE A 339 -0.92 -6.49 2.20
C ILE A 339 -1.79 -7.10 3.33
N THR A 340 -2.01 -8.41 3.31
CA THR A 340 -2.78 -9.10 4.36
C THR A 340 -2.11 -8.99 5.72
N HIS A 341 -0.78 -9.03 5.79
CA HIS A 341 -0.05 -8.85 7.04
C HIS A 341 -0.07 -7.39 7.49
N ARG A 342 0.13 -6.43 6.60
CA ARG A 342 -0.02 -4.99 6.92
C ARG A 342 -1.42 -4.65 7.45
N LYS A 343 -2.48 -5.26 6.90
CA LYS A 343 -3.85 -5.14 7.45
C LYS A 343 -3.97 -5.71 8.86
N ARG A 344 -3.35 -6.86 9.13
CA ARG A 344 -3.34 -7.46 10.48
C ARG A 344 -2.59 -6.58 11.49
N LEU A 345 -1.44 -6.02 11.09
CA LEU A 345 -0.69 -5.07 11.92
C LEU A 345 -1.51 -3.82 12.23
N ALA A 346 -2.16 -3.22 11.22
CA ALA A 346 -3.02 -2.07 11.45
C ALA A 346 -4.15 -2.39 12.44
N TYR A 347 -4.78 -3.55 12.30
CA TYR A 347 -5.82 -4.01 13.22
C TYR A 347 -5.27 -4.21 14.64
N ALA A 348 -4.09 -4.80 14.77
CA ALA A 348 -3.42 -5.04 16.04
C ALA A 348 -3.03 -3.73 16.75
N ILE A 349 -2.48 -2.77 16.01
CA ILE A 349 -2.16 -1.44 16.54
C ILE A 349 -3.43 -0.74 17.01
N ALA A 350 -4.48 -0.69 16.17
CA ALA A 350 -5.77 -0.09 16.55
C ALA A 350 -6.35 -0.77 17.79
N LYS A 351 -6.28 -2.11 17.89
CA LYS A 351 -6.73 -2.84 19.08
C LYS A 351 -5.95 -2.48 20.34
N GLY A 352 -4.61 -2.41 20.25
CA GLY A 352 -3.76 -2.01 21.36
C GLY A 352 -4.05 -0.60 21.86
N ILE A 353 -4.33 0.33 20.92
CA ILE A 353 -4.76 1.70 21.22
C ILE A 353 -6.11 1.68 21.96
N LEU A 354 -7.12 1.00 21.43
CA LEU A 354 -8.46 0.93 22.03
C LEU A 354 -8.44 0.27 23.40
N GLU A 355 -7.64 -0.80 23.61
CA GLU A 355 -7.44 -1.43 24.92
C GLU A 355 -6.77 -0.49 25.94
N TYR A 356 -5.96 0.44 25.47
CA TYR A 356 -5.38 1.48 26.32
C TYR A 356 -6.41 2.54 26.67
N LEU A 357 -7.15 3.08 25.68
CA LEU A 357 -8.15 4.13 25.88
C LEU A 357 -9.29 3.67 26.80
N ASP A 358 -9.75 2.43 26.64
CA ASP A 358 -10.74 1.80 27.52
C ASP A 358 -10.27 1.71 28.98
N LYS A 359 -8.95 1.48 29.20
CA LYS A 359 -8.36 1.35 30.53
C LYS A 359 -8.20 2.69 31.26
N VAL A 360 -7.95 3.79 30.53
CA VAL A 360 -7.58 5.09 31.13
C VAL A 360 -8.68 6.14 31.03
N GLY A 361 -9.75 5.84 30.33
CA GLY A 361 -10.92 6.70 30.11
C GLY A 361 -12.16 6.26 30.78
#